data_91ba24dc1f01eb86746a9c9a8e58257e
#
_entry.id   91ba24dc1f01eb86746a9c9a8e58257e
#
_cell.length_a   1.000
_cell.length_b   1.000
_cell.length_c   1.000
_cell.angle_alpha   90.00
_cell.angle_beta   90.00
_cell.angle_gamma   90.00
#
_symmetry.space_group_name_H-M   'P 1'
#
loop_
_entity.id
_entity.type
_entity.pdbx_description
1 polymer ?
#
loop_
_entity_poly.entity_id
_entity_poly.type
_entity_poly.pdbx_seq_one_letter_code
_entity_poly.pdbx_strand_id
1 'polypeptide(L)'
;MRAPVTVCGDIHGQFFDLVELFKIGGDSPDSNYLFMGDYVDRGYYSVECVTYLMCLKVRYPNRIHLTRGNHESRQITQVYGFYDECLRKYGNANVWKYFTDLFDFLPLTAVVENQIFCLHGGLSPSIENLDNILKLDRKQETPQEGPMCDLLWSDPEDRFGWGMSPRGAGYIFGHDISEQFNHTNKLNMISRAHQLQMNGFSWCHNKQVCTIFSAPNYCYRCGNQAAIMEVDEHLKYTFLQYDPSPIQGSKDEIVGINKRTPGYFL
;
A
#
# COMPACT_ATOMS: atom_id res chain seq x y z
N MET A 1 16.84 1.56 2.02
CA MET A 1 17.05 1.04 0.65
C MET A 1 17.65 2.15 -0.20
N ARG A 2 18.23 1.81 -1.37
CA ARG A 2 18.88 2.80 -2.24
C ARG A 2 17.97 3.21 -3.41
N ALA A 3 18.12 4.44 -3.86
CA ALA A 3 17.60 4.94 -5.12
C ALA A 3 18.54 4.48 -6.30
N PRO A 4 18.09 4.45 -7.57
CA PRO A 4 16.72 4.81 -7.98
C PRO A 4 15.68 3.76 -7.57
N VAL A 5 14.44 4.19 -7.33
CA VAL A 5 13.32 3.31 -6.94
C VAL A 5 11.97 3.92 -7.34
N THR A 6 11.06 3.09 -7.80
CA THR A 6 9.66 3.45 -8.06
C THR A 6 8.81 3.07 -6.86
N VAL A 7 8.16 4.05 -6.24
CA VAL A 7 7.30 3.89 -5.07
C VAL A 7 5.85 3.79 -5.51
N CYS A 8 5.16 2.74 -5.08
CA CYS A 8 3.78 2.40 -5.44
C CYS A 8 2.90 2.33 -4.19
N GLY A 9 1.66 2.80 -4.32
CA GLY A 9 0.61 2.67 -3.30
C GLY A 9 -0.23 1.41 -3.46
N ASP A 10 -1.49 1.50 -3.03
CA ASP A 10 -2.47 0.43 -2.99
C ASP A 10 -2.69 -0.23 -4.37
N ILE A 11 -2.86 -1.55 -4.38
CA ILE A 11 -3.13 -2.35 -5.60
C ILE A 11 -4.51 -3.01 -5.53
N HIS A 12 -4.91 -3.49 -4.36
CA HIS A 12 -6.23 -4.02 -4.08
C HIS A 12 -6.78 -5.02 -5.11
N GLY A 13 -6.00 -6.04 -5.44
CA GLY A 13 -6.46 -7.12 -6.32
C GLY A 13 -6.78 -6.70 -7.75
N GLN A 14 -6.36 -5.52 -8.20
CA GLN A 14 -6.55 -5.03 -9.57
C GLN A 14 -5.38 -5.50 -10.46
N PHE A 15 -5.33 -6.77 -10.77
CA PHE A 15 -4.19 -7.44 -11.41
C PHE A 15 -3.81 -6.84 -12.77
N PHE A 16 -4.78 -6.55 -13.62
CA PHE A 16 -4.48 -6.00 -14.95
C PHE A 16 -3.91 -4.59 -14.86
N ASP A 17 -4.32 -3.82 -13.86
CA ASP A 17 -3.75 -2.50 -13.58
C ASP A 17 -2.35 -2.60 -12.99
N LEU A 18 -2.06 -3.63 -12.18
CA LEU A 18 -0.70 -3.94 -11.73
C LEU A 18 0.23 -4.29 -12.91
N VAL A 19 -0.26 -5.05 -13.89
CA VAL A 19 0.51 -5.34 -15.13
C VAL A 19 0.75 -4.04 -15.92
N GLU A 20 -0.24 -3.16 -16.00
CA GLU A 20 -0.08 -1.87 -16.66
C GLU A 20 0.93 -0.96 -15.93
N LEU A 21 0.90 -0.97 -14.59
CA LEU A 21 1.89 -0.27 -13.76
C LEU A 21 3.33 -0.66 -14.14
N PHE A 22 3.62 -1.95 -14.31
CA PHE A 22 4.95 -2.41 -14.71
C PHE A 22 5.32 -2.00 -16.14
N LYS A 23 4.37 -1.91 -17.06
CA LYS A 23 4.64 -1.38 -18.41
C LYS A 23 5.03 0.11 -18.38
N ILE A 24 4.44 0.87 -17.46
CA ILE A 24 4.67 2.31 -17.30
C ILE A 24 5.97 2.59 -16.54
N GLY A 25 6.19 1.92 -15.43
CA GLY A 25 7.35 2.11 -14.55
C GLY A 25 8.59 1.27 -14.94
N GLY A 26 8.46 0.40 -15.96
CA GLY A 26 9.53 -0.51 -16.41
C GLY A 26 9.49 -1.87 -15.71
N ASP A 27 9.95 -2.89 -16.43
CA ASP A 27 9.95 -4.25 -15.94
C ASP A 27 11.04 -4.50 -14.88
N SER A 28 10.79 -5.46 -14.00
CA SER A 28 11.82 -6.02 -13.13
C SER A 28 12.65 -7.08 -13.92
N PRO A 29 14.00 -7.11 -13.84
CA PRO A 29 14.85 -6.47 -12.83
C PRO A 29 15.40 -5.09 -13.21
N ASP A 30 14.99 -4.50 -14.34
CA ASP A 30 15.60 -3.25 -14.84
C ASP A 30 15.21 -2.06 -13.95
N SER A 31 13.99 -2.07 -13.41
CA SER A 31 13.52 -1.09 -12.43
C SER A 31 13.44 -1.67 -11.01
N ASN A 32 13.70 -0.82 -10.01
CA ASN A 32 13.53 -1.15 -8.60
C ASN A 32 12.17 -0.65 -8.11
N TYR A 33 11.48 -1.44 -7.29
CA TYR A 33 10.16 -1.11 -6.79
C TYR A 33 10.05 -1.19 -5.26
N LEU A 34 9.31 -0.26 -4.70
CA LEU A 34 8.78 -0.32 -3.33
C LEU A 34 7.26 -0.21 -3.38
N PHE A 35 6.57 -1.25 -2.99
CA PHE A 35 5.11 -1.26 -2.82
C PHE A 35 4.77 -1.07 -1.35
N MET A 36 3.86 -0.14 -1.07
CA MET A 36 3.54 0.29 0.29
C MET A 36 2.33 -0.42 0.90
N GLY A 37 2.01 -1.64 0.46
CA GLY A 37 0.95 -2.45 1.04
C GLY A 37 -0.36 -2.42 0.27
N ASP A 38 -1.37 -3.08 0.85
CA ASP A 38 -2.72 -3.26 0.30
C ASP A 38 -2.72 -3.90 -1.09
N TYR A 39 -2.19 -5.13 -1.13
CA TYR A 39 -2.14 -5.94 -2.36
C TYR A 39 -3.45 -6.67 -2.64
N VAL A 40 -4.19 -6.94 -1.58
CA VAL A 40 -5.37 -7.81 -1.57
C VAL A 40 -6.66 -7.04 -1.23
N ASP A 41 -7.78 -7.72 -1.34
CA ASP A 41 -9.13 -7.22 -1.09
C ASP A 41 -9.67 -6.23 -2.15
N ARG A 42 -10.98 -6.02 -2.16
CA ARG A 42 -11.69 -5.08 -3.03
C ARG A 42 -11.74 -5.52 -4.50
N GLY A 43 -10.60 -5.74 -5.13
CA GLY A 43 -10.51 -6.21 -6.50
C GLY A 43 -10.77 -7.71 -6.65
N TYR A 44 -10.91 -8.18 -7.89
CA TYR A 44 -11.30 -9.55 -8.21
C TYR A 44 -10.13 -10.54 -8.28
N TYR A 45 -8.88 -10.04 -8.28
CA TYR A 45 -7.67 -10.81 -8.57
C TYR A 45 -6.60 -10.64 -7.49
N SER A 46 -7.00 -10.67 -6.21
CA SER A 46 -6.08 -10.54 -5.07
C SER A 46 -5.04 -11.65 -5.05
N VAL A 47 -5.45 -12.89 -5.37
CA VAL A 47 -4.55 -14.05 -5.43
C VAL A 47 -3.47 -13.82 -6.48
N GLU A 48 -3.85 -13.39 -7.69
CA GLU A 48 -2.91 -13.11 -8.77
C GLU A 48 -1.94 -11.98 -8.41
N CYS A 49 -2.46 -10.87 -7.85
CA CYS A 49 -1.64 -9.73 -7.43
C CYS A 49 -0.57 -10.14 -6.43
N VAL A 50 -0.98 -10.73 -5.32
CA VAL A 50 -0.04 -11.08 -4.24
C VAL A 50 0.92 -12.19 -4.69
N THR A 51 0.45 -13.17 -5.46
CA THR A 51 1.32 -14.24 -6.00
C THR A 51 2.37 -13.65 -6.94
N TYR A 52 1.96 -12.79 -7.86
CA TYR A 52 2.88 -12.16 -8.82
C TYR A 52 3.96 -11.33 -8.10
N LEU A 53 3.57 -10.46 -7.16
CA LEU A 53 4.50 -9.65 -6.39
C LEU A 53 5.45 -10.51 -5.54
N MET A 54 4.95 -11.59 -4.91
CA MET A 54 5.80 -12.51 -4.14
C MET A 54 6.76 -13.30 -5.02
N CYS A 55 6.34 -13.74 -6.23
CA CYS A 55 7.23 -14.37 -7.18
C CYS A 55 8.34 -13.41 -7.63
N LEU A 56 8.02 -12.16 -7.92
CA LEU A 56 9.02 -11.14 -8.24
C LEU A 56 9.96 -10.88 -7.05
N LYS A 57 9.43 -10.82 -5.82
CA LYS A 57 10.25 -10.66 -4.61
C LYS A 57 11.22 -11.81 -4.40
N VAL A 58 10.79 -13.04 -4.61
CA VAL A 58 11.66 -14.23 -4.49
C VAL A 58 12.71 -14.24 -5.61
N ARG A 59 12.32 -13.89 -6.83
CA ARG A 59 13.21 -13.89 -7.99
C ARG A 59 14.22 -12.75 -7.96
N TYR A 60 13.80 -11.56 -7.49
CA TYR A 60 14.58 -10.33 -7.50
C TYR A 60 14.57 -9.66 -6.12
N PRO A 61 15.13 -10.30 -5.07
CA PRO A 61 14.95 -9.87 -3.68
C PRO A 61 15.49 -8.48 -3.36
N ASN A 62 16.47 -8.00 -4.15
CA ASN A 62 17.08 -6.69 -3.99
C ASN A 62 16.44 -5.61 -4.87
N ARG A 63 15.51 -5.99 -5.74
CA ARG A 63 14.84 -5.08 -6.69
C ARG A 63 13.39 -4.81 -6.30
N ILE A 64 12.71 -5.78 -5.72
CA ILE A 64 11.32 -5.68 -5.28
C ILE A 64 11.27 -5.62 -3.77
N HIS A 65 10.69 -4.55 -3.25
CA HIS A 65 10.47 -4.34 -1.83
C HIS A 65 8.97 -4.19 -1.56
N LEU A 66 8.49 -4.88 -0.54
CA LEU A 66 7.08 -4.94 -0.20
C LEU A 66 6.93 -4.60 1.28
N THR A 67 6.11 -3.62 1.63
CA THR A 67 5.72 -3.37 3.02
C THR A 67 4.29 -3.85 3.27
N ARG A 68 3.92 -3.99 4.52
CA ARG A 68 2.60 -4.43 4.95
C ARG A 68 1.61 -3.27 4.90
N GLY A 69 0.43 -3.48 4.34
CA GLY A 69 -0.73 -2.61 4.48
C GLY A 69 -1.70 -3.14 5.55
N ASN A 70 -2.75 -2.39 5.82
CA ASN A 70 -3.75 -2.80 6.79
C ASN A 70 -4.63 -3.96 6.27
N HIS A 71 -4.74 -4.13 4.96
CA HIS A 71 -5.44 -5.27 4.36
C HIS A 71 -4.62 -6.57 4.40
N GLU A 72 -3.32 -6.52 4.63
CA GLU A 72 -2.51 -7.73 4.84
C GLU A 72 -2.71 -8.26 6.27
N SER A 73 -3.96 -8.65 6.57
CA SER A 73 -4.40 -9.14 7.89
C SER A 73 -5.47 -10.23 7.76
N ARG A 74 -5.57 -11.10 8.76
CA ARG A 74 -6.57 -12.17 8.79
C ARG A 74 -7.97 -11.60 8.95
N GLN A 75 -8.14 -10.60 9.80
CA GLN A 75 -9.45 -10.01 10.09
C GLN A 75 -10.00 -9.26 8.87
N ILE A 76 -9.21 -8.37 8.25
CA ILE A 76 -9.63 -7.53 7.15
C ILE A 76 -9.91 -8.36 5.90
N THR A 77 -9.07 -9.34 5.59
CA THR A 77 -9.24 -10.20 4.39
C THR A 77 -10.47 -11.10 4.44
N GLN A 78 -11.03 -11.38 5.62
CA GLN A 78 -12.30 -12.10 5.76
C GLN A 78 -13.52 -11.23 5.47
N VAL A 79 -13.36 -9.91 5.51
CA VAL A 79 -14.45 -8.94 5.28
C VAL A 79 -14.46 -8.43 3.84
N TYR A 80 -13.27 -8.18 3.26
CA TYR A 80 -13.14 -7.41 2.02
C TYR A 80 -12.77 -8.22 0.77
N GLY A 81 -12.69 -9.56 0.86
CA GLY A 81 -12.82 -10.42 -0.31
C GLY A 81 -11.72 -11.43 -0.56
N PHE A 82 -10.50 -11.25 -0.04
CA PHE A 82 -9.40 -12.16 -0.32
C PHE A 82 -9.64 -13.58 0.22
N TYR A 83 -10.23 -13.70 1.41
CA TYR A 83 -10.63 -14.99 1.96
C TYR A 83 -11.61 -15.73 1.05
N ASP A 84 -12.68 -15.06 0.63
CA ASP A 84 -13.70 -15.63 -0.24
C ASP A 84 -13.14 -15.98 -1.62
N GLU A 85 -12.22 -15.16 -2.14
CA GLU A 85 -11.52 -15.44 -3.39
C GLU A 85 -10.70 -16.74 -3.30
N CYS A 86 -9.96 -16.93 -2.20
CA CYS A 86 -9.21 -18.16 -1.96
C CYS A 86 -10.13 -19.38 -1.86
N LEU A 87 -11.24 -19.28 -1.13
CA LEU A 87 -12.23 -20.35 -1.03
C LEU A 87 -12.80 -20.71 -2.39
N ARG A 88 -13.16 -19.74 -3.20
CA ARG A 88 -13.73 -19.92 -4.54
C ARG A 88 -12.74 -20.57 -5.49
N LYS A 89 -11.47 -20.16 -5.48
CA LYS A 89 -10.42 -20.64 -6.39
C LYS A 89 -9.88 -22.03 -6.01
N TYR A 90 -9.76 -22.31 -4.71
CA TYR A 90 -9.07 -23.50 -4.21
C TYR A 90 -9.94 -24.48 -3.44
N GLY A 91 -11.20 -24.12 -3.17
CA GLY A 91 -12.15 -24.98 -2.44
C GLY A 91 -11.89 -25.10 -0.93
N ASN A 92 -10.86 -24.44 -0.39
CA ASN A 92 -10.51 -24.43 1.03
C ASN A 92 -9.68 -23.20 1.39
N ALA A 93 -9.44 -22.97 2.70
CA ALA A 93 -8.74 -21.78 3.20
C ALA A 93 -7.21 -21.93 3.28
N ASN A 94 -6.60 -23.00 2.76
CA ASN A 94 -5.16 -23.24 2.97
C ASN A 94 -4.30 -22.16 2.30
N VAL A 95 -4.63 -21.75 1.08
CA VAL A 95 -3.89 -20.71 0.36
C VAL A 95 -4.00 -19.37 1.10
N TRP A 96 -5.18 -19.02 1.59
CA TRP A 96 -5.38 -17.83 2.42
C TRP A 96 -4.52 -17.88 3.70
N LYS A 97 -4.46 -19.03 4.39
CA LYS A 97 -3.61 -19.20 5.58
C LYS A 97 -2.14 -18.98 5.26
N TYR A 98 -1.64 -19.59 4.16
CA TYR A 98 -0.24 -19.41 3.77
C TYR A 98 0.10 -17.94 3.48
N PHE A 99 -0.78 -17.21 2.80
CA PHE A 99 -0.56 -15.79 2.55
C PHE A 99 -0.67 -14.95 3.82
N THR A 100 -1.64 -15.19 4.69
CA THR A 100 -1.77 -14.44 5.93
C THR A 100 -0.63 -14.71 6.91
N ASP A 101 -0.09 -15.94 6.95
CA ASP A 101 1.12 -16.24 7.70
C ASP A 101 2.34 -15.52 7.11
N LEU A 102 2.44 -15.41 5.79
CA LEU A 102 3.49 -14.66 5.12
C LEU A 102 3.36 -13.15 5.38
N PHE A 103 2.16 -12.60 5.46
CA PHE A 103 1.92 -11.19 5.74
C PHE A 103 2.51 -10.73 7.08
N ASP A 104 2.56 -11.59 8.08
CA ASP A 104 3.19 -11.30 9.37
C ASP A 104 4.69 -10.99 9.23
N PHE A 105 5.35 -11.49 8.19
CA PHE A 105 6.78 -11.25 7.95
C PHE A 105 7.06 -9.99 7.11
N LEU A 106 6.05 -9.37 6.52
CA LEU A 106 6.25 -8.13 5.77
C LEU A 106 6.76 -7.01 6.70
N PRO A 107 7.77 -6.23 6.29
CA PRO A 107 8.19 -5.04 7.04
C PRO A 107 7.06 -3.99 7.05
N LEU A 108 6.99 -3.20 8.13
CA LEU A 108 5.97 -2.16 8.28
C LEU A 108 6.32 -0.89 7.51
N THR A 109 7.61 -0.60 7.37
CA THR A 109 8.11 0.64 6.79
C THR A 109 9.39 0.41 5.99
N ALA A 110 9.74 1.37 5.15
CA ALA A 110 11.01 1.44 4.46
C ALA A 110 11.55 2.88 4.48
N VAL A 111 12.87 3.03 4.36
CA VAL A 111 13.51 4.34 4.23
C VAL A 111 14.37 4.35 2.97
N VAL A 112 14.14 5.31 2.07
CA VAL A 112 14.92 5.50 0.86
C VAL A 112 16.01 6.55 1.15
N GLU A 113 17.28 6.20 0.93
CA GLU A 113 18.48 7.06 1.10
C GLU A 113 18.50 7.82 2.44
N ASN A 114 17.93 7.26 3.50
CA ASN A 114 17.78 7.90 4.81
C ASN A 114 17.03 9.26 4.78
N GLN A 115 16.25 9.53 3.74
CA GLN A 115 15.61 10.82 3.54
C GLN A 115 14.11 10.74 3.24
N ILE A 116 13.62 9.63 2.66
CA ILE A 116 12.20 9.44 2.38
C ILE A 116 11.70 8.29 3.23
N PHE A 117 10.79 8.57 4.14
CA PHE A 117 10.15 7.56 4.99
C PHE A 117 8.88 7.03 4.32
N CYS A 118 8.85 5.74 4.01
CA CYS A 118 7.76 5.08 3.29
C CYS A 118 7.04 4.11 4.20
N LEU A 119 5.70 4.20 4.23
CA LEU A 119 4.84 3.31 5.00
C LEU A 119 3.44 3.28 4.39
N HIS A 120 2.58 2.38 4.87
CA HIS A 120 1.22 2.29 4.34
C HIS A 120 0.31 3.38 4.89
N GLY A 121 0.03 3.39 6.19
CA GLY A 121 -0.89 4.33 6.85
C GLY A 121 -0.24 5.66 7.19
N GLY A 122 0.21 5.83 8.43
CA GLY A 122 0.77 7.10 8.87
C GLY A 122 1.49 7.02 10.21
N LEU A 123 1.68 8.16 10.84
CA LEU A 123 2.45 8.29 12.06
C LEU A 123 1.68 7.79 13.29
N SER A 124 2.42 7.53 14.37
CA SER A 124 1.90 7.10 15.67
C SER A 124 2.37 8.05 16.76
N PRO A 125 1.52 8.42 17.73
CA PRO A 125 1.94 9.21 18.89
C PRO A 125 2.95 8.46 19.78
N SER A 126 3.08 7.15 19.62
CA SER A 126 4.03 6.31 20.36
C SER A 126 5.39 6.16 19.67
N ILE A 127 5.57 6.76 18.49
CA ILE A 127 6.79 6.65 17.68
C ILE A 127 7.35 8.04 17.39
N GLU A 128 8.41 8.41 18.09
CA GLU A 128 9.10 9.68 17.89
C GLU A 128 10.22 9.57 16.84
N ASN A 129 10.86 8.42 16.78
CA ASN A 129 11.99 8.18 15.88
C ASN A 129 11.95 6.79 15.23
N LEU A 130 12.71 6.64 14.14
CA LEU A 130 12.75 5.41 13.36
C LEU A 130 13.25 4.19 14.17
N ASP A 131 14.10 4.40 15.19
CA ASP A 131 14.60 3.31 16.03
C ASP A 131 13.49 2.69 16.91
N ASN A 132 12.43 3.44 17.21
CA ASN A 132 11.26 2.89 17.89
C ASN A 132 10.56 1.82 17.05
N ILE A 133 10.54 1.99 15.72
CA ILE A 133 9.91 1.03 14.80
C ILE A 133 10.68 -0.29 14.78
N LEU A 134 12.02 -0.25 14.85
CA LEU A 134 12.87 -1.44 14.87
C LEU A 134 12.65 -2.33 16.10
N LYS A 135 12.08 -1.77 17.18
CA LYS A 135 11.80 -2.49 18.43
C LYS A 135 10.44 -3.18 18.42
N LEU A 136 9.59 -2.91 17.41
CA LEU A 136 8.27 -3.50 17.33
C LEU A 136 8.37 -5.00 16.99
N ASP A 137 7.63 -5.81 17.73
CA ASP A 137 7.35 -7.18 17.32
C ASP A 137 6.29 -7.16 16.21
N ARG A 138 6.75 -7.16 14.96
CA ARG A 138 5.87 -7.09 13.79
C ARG A 138 5.39 -8.45 13.30
N LYS A 139 5.98 -9.55 13.75
CA LYS A 139 5.65 -10.90 13.29
C LYS A 139 4.41 -11.43 14.00
N GLN A 140 3.32 -10.75 13.80
CA GLN A 140 2.02 -11.05 14.41
C GLN A 140 0.87 -10.52 13.55
N GLU A 141 -0.35 -10.91 13.89
CA GLU A 141 -1.56 -10.27 13.36
C GLU A 141 -1.56 -8.79 13.76
N THR A 142 -2.13 -7.94 12.90
CA THR A 142 -2.26 -6.50 13.18
C THR A 142 -3.07 -6.29 14.45
N PRO A 143 -2.49 -5.68 15.50
CA PRO A 143 -3.22 -5.36 16.72
C PRO A 143 -4.34 -4.36 16.45
N GLN A 144 -5.35 -4.30 17.33
CA GLN A 144 -6.45 -3.35 17.21
C GLN A 144 -6.04 -1.92 17.61
N GLU A 145 -4.95 -1.77 18.38
CA GLU A 145 -4.42 -0.49 18.81
C GLU A 145 -2.88 -0.58 18.98
N GLY A 146 -2.25 0.57 19.18
CA GLY A 146 -0.82 0.68 19.41
C GLY A 146 -0.01 0.98 18.16
N PRO A 147 1.31 1.17 18.29
CA PRO A 147 2.15 1.74 17.25
C PRO A 147 2.16 0.95 15.94
N MET A 148 2.08 -0.38 15.99
CA MET A 148 1.98 -1.20 14.77
C MET A 148 0.65 -0.95 14.04
N CYS A 149 -0.47 -0.87 14.79
CA CYS A 149 -1.77 -0.51 14.23
C CYS A 149 -1.72 0.88 13.61
N ASP A 150 -1.14 1.85 14.31
CA ASP A 150 -1.09 3.24 13.86
C ASP A 150 -0.32 3.40 12.55
N LEU A 151 0.83 2.74 12.40
CA LEU A 151 1.60 2.76 11.16
C LEU A 151 0.83 2.24 9.94
N LEU A 152 -0.17 1.38 10.16
CA LEU A 152 -0.99 0.78 9.10
C LEU A 152 -2.30 1.53 8.83
N TRP A 153 -2.82 2.33 9.82
CA TRP A 153 -4.15 2.89 9.76
C TRP A 153 -4.25 4.41 9.85
N SER A 154 -3.20 5.10 10.36
CA SER A 154 -3.25 6.55 10.56
C SER A 154 -3.28 7.33 9.26
N ASP A 155 -3.96 8.49 9.28
CA ASP A 155 -4.11 9.38 8.12
C ASP A 155 -3.64 10.81 8.45
N PRO A 156 -3.01 11.52 7.50
CA PRO A 156 -2.76 12.95 7.61
C PRO A 156 -4.06 13.75 7.37
N GLU A 157 -4.23 14.85 8.10
CA GLU A 157 -5.32 15.79 7.90
C GLU A 157 -4.85 17.23 8.11
N ASP A 158 -5.53 18.19 7.48
CA ASP A 158 -5.24 19.63 7.67
C ASP A 158 -5.74 20.10 9.03
N ARG A 159 -4.92 19.89 10.04
CA ARG A 159 -5.19 20.23 11.45
C ARG A 159 -3.88 20.41 12.22
N PHE A 160 -3.99 20.76 13.51
CA PHE A 160 -2.92 20.69 14.50
C PHE A 160 -3.06 19.45 15.39
N GLY A 161 -1.93 18.84 15.76
CA GLY A 161 -1.84 17.79 16.75
C GLY A 161 -2.47 16.47 16.29
N TRP A 162 -2.77 15.63 17.24
CA TRP A 162 -3.36 14.31 17.06
C TRP A 162 -4.88 14.34 17.18
N GLY A 163 -5.56 13.49 16.44
CA GLY A 163 -6.99 13.23 16.57
C GLY A 163 -7.33 11.75 16.47
N MET A 164 -8.52 11.39 16.90
CA MET A 164 -9.03 10.03 16.70
C MET A 164 -9.38 9.81 15.23
N SER A 165 -8.95 8.67 14.68
CA SER A 165 -9.32 8.30 13.32
C SER A 165 -10.80 7.91 13.23
N PRO A 166 -11.55 8.42 12.24
CA PRO A 166 -12.93 7.97 11.98
C PRO A 166 -12.99 6.52 11.48
N ARG A 167 -11.85 5.91 11.15
CA ARG A 167 -11.77 4.49 10.75
C ARG A 167 -11.95 3.53 11.91
N GLY A 168 -11.89 4.02 13.17
CA GLY A 168 -11.92 3.19 14.37
C GLY A 168 -10.59 2.54 14.73
N ALA A 169 -9.52 2.81 13.99
CA ALA A 169 -8.15 2.36 14.21
C ALA A 169 -7.17 3.44 13.76
N GLY A 170 -6.01 3.54 14.42
CA GLY A 170 -5.00 4.56 14.14
C GLY A 170 -5.43 5.97 14.57
N TYR A 171 -4.70 6.96 14.10
CA TYR A 171 -4.89 8.38 14.42
C TYR A 171 -5.00 9.23 13.17
N ILE A 172 -5.54 10.44 13.34
CA ILE A 172 -5.35 11.55 12.44
C ILE A 172 -4.20 12.41 12.97
N PHE A 173 -3.26 12.82 12.10
CA PHE A 173 -2.12 13.63 12.49
C PHE A 173 -2.02 14.92 11.66
N GLY A 174 -1.68 16.00 12.33
CA GLY A 174 -1.59 17.33 11.76
C GLY A 174 -0.22 17.64 11.13
N HIS A 175 -0.14 18.83 10.52
CA HIS A 175 1.08 19.29 9.84
C HIS A 175 2.25 19.52 10.80
N ASP A 176 2.01 19.97 12.02
CA ASP A 176 3.00 20.11 13.08
C ASP A 176 3.63 18.78 13.47
N ILE A 177 2.85 17.72 13.51
CA ILE A 177 3.32 16.35 13.80
C ILE A 177 4.24 15.85 12.68
N SER A 178 3.84 16.04 11.42
CA SER A 178 4.67 15.64 10.28
C SER A 178 5.98 16.40 10.21
N GLU A 179 5.94 17.70 10.46
CA GLU A 179 7.12 18.56 10.47
C GLU A 179 8.08 18.15 11.59
N GLN A 180 7.57 17.95 12.81
CA GLN A 180 8.36 17.51 13.96
C GLN A 180 9.01 16.14 13.70
N PHE A 181 8.25 15.17 13.18
CA PHE A 181 8.75 13.83 12.87
C PHE A 181 9.85 13.87 11.82
N ASN A 182 9.64 14.59 10.71
CA ASN A 182 10.62 14.73 9.64
C ASN A 182 11.90 15.43 10.15
N HIS A 183 11.75 16.51 10.92
CA HIS A 183 12.88 17.22 11.51
C HIS A 183 13.69 16.32 12.46
N THR A 184 13.02 15.63 13.39
CA THR A 184 13.66 14.76 14.39
C THR A 184 14.44 13.62 13.72
N ASN A 185 13.90 13.06 12.64
CA ASN A 185 14.48 11.93 11.93
C ASN A 185 15.33 12.33 10.71
N LYS A 186 15.54 13.63 10.46
CA LYS A 186 16.29 14.18 9.33
C LYS A 186 15.77 13.68 7.97
N LEU A 187 14.46 13.63 7.84
CA LEU A 187 13.77 13.21 6.64
C LEU A 187 13.34 14.42 5.80
N ASN A 188 13.33 14.25 4.49
CA ASN A 188 12.80 15.25 3.57
C ASN A 188 11.27 15.17 3.46
N MET A 189 10.73 13.96 3.53
CA MET A 189 9.29 13.72 3.42
C MET A 189 8.88 12.34 3.91
N ILE A 190 7.58 12.20 4.18
CA ILE A 190 6.87 10.94 4.35
C ILE A 190 6.14 10.62 3.04
N SER A 191 6.35 9.41 2.51
CA SER A 191 5.57 8.84 1.40
C SER A 191 4.68 7.73 1.92
N ARG A 192 3.37 7.83 1.69
CA ARG A 192 2.40 6.86 2.21
C ARG A 192 1.32 6.53 1.19
N ALA A 193 0.47 5.58 1.49
CA ALA A 193 -0.60 5.06 0.65
C ALA A 193 -2.00 5.20 1.33
N HIS A 194 -2.83 4.18 1.37
CA HIS A 194 -4.01 4.02 2.25
C HIS A 194 -5.21 4.95 1.98
N GLN A 195 -5.06 6.07 1.31
CA GLN A 195 -6.16 6.97 0.98
C GLN A 195 -6.30 7.12 -0.54
N LEU A 196 -7.52 6.89 -1.03
CA LEU A 196 -7.86 7.15 -2.43
C LEU A 196 -7.52 8.59 -2.81
N GLN A 197 -6.82 8.74 -3.92
CA GLN A 197 -6.48 10.03 -4.53
C GLN A 197 -7.05 10.10 -5.94
N MET A 198 -7.87 11.12 -6.25
CA MET A 198 -8.52 11.22 -7.56
C MET A 198 -7.53 11.34 -8.70
N ASN A 199 -6.37 11.96 -8.45
CA ASN A 199 -5.28 12.10 -9.42
C ASN A 199 -4.15 11.07 -9.18
N GLY A 200 -4.38 10.02 -8.39
CA GLY A 200 -3.38 9.01 -8.05
C GLY A 200 -2.36 9.43 -7.00
N PHE A 201 -2.20 10.70 -6.72
CA PHE A 201 -1.33 11.22 -5.66
C PHE A 201 -1.80 12.58 -5.16
N SER A 202 -1.40 12.93 -3.95
CA SER A 202 -1.57 14.28 -3.41
C SER A 202 -0.49 14.62 -2.38
N TRP A 203 -0.25 15.91 -2.22
CA TRP A 203 0.60 16.46 -1.18
C TRP A 203 -0.24 17.11 -0.09
N CYS A 204 0.18 16.95 1.16
CA CYS A 204 -0.34 17.70 2.30
C CYS A 204 0.79 18.18 3.22
N HIS A 205 0.45 18.93 4.26
CA HIS A 205 1.39 19.42 5.27
C HIS A 205 2.61 20.15 4.65
N ASN A 206 2.38 21.11 3.77
CA ASN A 206 3.44 21.87 3.08
C ASN A 206 4.48 20.95 2.40
N LYS A 207 4.03 19.89 1.74
CA LYS A 207 4.85 18.85 1.09
C LYS A 207 5.70 18.00 2.05
N GLN A 208 5.33 17.96 3.32
CA GLN A 208 5.94 17.03 4.28
C GLN A 208 5.44 15.60 4.10
N VAL A 209 4.22 15.43 3.56
CA VAL A 209 3.58 14.12 3.34
C VAL A 209 3.05 14.04 1.91
N CYS A 210 3.38 12.93 1.22
CA CYS A 210 2.84 12.56 -0.07
C CYS A 210 2.01 11.28 0.06
N THR A 211 0.76 11.30 -0.37
CA THR A 211 -0.06 10.11 -0.53
C THR A 211 0.00 9.63 -1.97
N ILE A 212 0.29 8.35 -2.19
CA ILE A 212 0.34 7.69 -3.51
C ILE A 212 -0.70 6.57 -3.53
N PHE A 213 -1.50 6.52 -4.58
CA PHE A 213 -2.54 5.52 -4.77
C PHE A 213 -2.41 4.92 -6.17
N SER A 214 -2.19 3.60 -6.26
CA SER A 214 -1.79 2.93 -7.50
C SER A 214 -2.85 1.97 -8.07
N ALA A 215 -4.12 2.08 -7.61
CA ALA A 215 -5.26 1.35 -8.15
C ALA A 215 -6.20 2.29 -8.91
N PRO A 216 -6.12 2.38 -10.26
CA PRO A 216 -6.94 3.29 -11.04
C PRO A 216 -8.39 2.79 -11.10
N ASN A 217 -9.35 3.72 -11.25
CA ASN A 217 -10.78 3.42 -11.18
C ASN A 217 -11.10 2.44 -10.04
N TYR A 218 -10.65 2.80 -8.83
CA TYR A 218 -10.71 1.95 -7.63
C TYR A 218 -12.07 1.31 -7.43
N CYS A 219 -12.07 0.04 -7.05
CA CYS A 219 -13.26 -0.78 -6.98
C CYS A 219 -14.08 -0.79 -8.29
N TYR A 220 -13.46 -0.53 -9.43
CA TYR A 220 -14.06 -0.48 -10.76
C TYR A 220 -15.16 0.59 -10.91
N ARG A 221 -15.19 1.60 -10.03
CA ARG A 221 -16.27 2.61 -9.96
C ARG A 221 -15.85 4.01 -9.54
N CYS A 222 -14.68 4.20 -8.91
CA CYS A 222 -14.31 5.50 -8.34
C CYS A 222 -13.86 6.52 -9.40
N GLY A 223 -13.48 6.09 -10.61
CA GLY A 223 -13.09 6.97 -11.71
C GLY A 223 -11.78 7.75 -11.48
N ASN A 224 -10.99 7.38 -10.48
CA ASN A 224 -9.70 8.00 -10.19
C ASN A 224 -8.61 7.52 -11.15
N GLN A 225 -7.62 8.37 -11.41
CA GLN A 225 -6.33 7.93 -11.93
C GLN A 225 -5.51 7.27 -10.82
N ALA A 226 -4.53 6.48 -11.22
CA ALA A 226 -3.48 6.00 -10.33
C ALA A 226 -2.19 6.77 -10.57
N ALA A 227 -1.25 6.65 -9.65
CA ALA A 227 0.10 7.17 -9.82
C ALA A 227 1.14 6.25 -9.18
N ILE A 228 2.36 6.34 -9.70
CA ILE A 228 3.59 5.85 -9.09
C ILE A 228 4.57 7.02 -8.98
N MET A 229 5.47 6.98 -8.01
CA MET A 229 6.52 8.00 -7.83
C MET A 229 7.88 7.39 -8.13
N GLU A 230 8.51 7.85 -9.21
CA GLU A 230 9.90 7.52 -9.52
C GLU A 230 10.84 8.45 -8.76
N VAL A 231 11.79 7.87 -8.05
CA VAL A 231 12.84 8.59 -7.31
C VAL A 231 14.18 8.24 -7.93
N ASP A 232 14.89 9.24 -8.47
CA ASP A 232 16.19 9.07 -9.08
C ASP A 232 17.35 9.01 -8.04
N GLU A 233 18.56 8.77 -8.50
CA GLU A 233 19.77 8.71 -7.66
C GLU A 233 20.11 10.02 -6.92
N HIS A 234 19.53 11.14 -7.35
CA HIS A 234 19.67 12.47 -6.71
C HIS A 234 18.48 12.82 -5.81
N LEU A 235 17.59 11.85 -5.58
CA LEU A 235 16.32 12.02 -4.82
C LEU A 235 15.33 13.01 -5.44
N LYS A 236 15.51 13.33 -6.72
CA LYS A 236 14.48 14.01 -7.48
C LYS A 236 13.35 13.00 -7.78
N TYR A 237 12.13 13.40 -7.54
CA TYR A 237 10.96 12.56 -7.78
C TYR A 237 10.09 13.07 -8.92
N THR A 238 9.48 12.14 -9.63
CA THR A 238 8.51 12.40 -10.72
C THR A 238 7.33 11.46 -10.53
N PHE A 239 6.11 11.97 -10.71
CA PHE A 239 4.91 11.15 -10.69
C PHE A 239 4.51 10.76 -12.11
N LEU A 240 4.28 9.47 -12.30
CA LEU A 240 3.66 8.95 -13.52
C LEU A 240 2.23 8.58 -13.18
N GLN A 241 1.28 9.31 -13.76
CA GLN A 241 -0.16 9.06 -13.62
C GLN A 241 -0.62 8.15 -14.75
N TYR A 242 -1.58 7.28 -14.46
CA TYR A 242 -2.14 6.38 -15.47
C TYR A 242 -3.61 6.07 -15.21
N ASP A 243 -4.28 5.77 -16.32
CA ASP A 243 -5.67 5.33 -16.36
C ASP A 243 -5.77 3.81 -16.21
N PRO A 244 -6.96 3.26 -15.98
CA PRO A 244 -7.17 1.82 -15.93
C PRO A 244 -6.63 1.10 -17.16
N SER A 245 -6.16 -0.12 -16.96
CA SER A 245 -5.83 -1.03 -18.05
C SER A 245 -7.01 -1.14 -19.04
N PRO A 246 -6.78 -1.19 -20.36
CA PRO A 246 -7.84 -1.40 -21.34
C PRO A 246 -8.67 -2.67 -21.12
N ILE A 247 -8.15 -3.62 -20.36
CA ILE A 247 -8.84 -4.87 -19.99
C ILE A 247 -9.83 -4.64 -18.85
N GLN A 248 -9.58 -3.66 -17.97
CA GLN A 248 -10.45 -3.38 -16.82
C GLN A 248 -11.89 -3.09 -17.27
N GLY A 249 -12.84 -3.87 -16.78
CA GLY A 249 -14.25 -3.76 -17.16
C GLY A 249 -14.61 -4.26 -18.55
N SER A 250 -13.66 -4.82 -19.30
CA SER A 250 -13.90 -5.43 -20.61
C SER A 250 -14.62 -6.77 -20.48
N LYS A 251 -15.16 -7.29 -21.61
CA LYS A 251 -15.77 -8.62 -21.64
C LYS A 251 -14.75 -9.72 -21.31
N ASP A 252 -13.48 -9.52 -21.62
CA ASP A 252 -12.40 -10.47 -21.37
C ASP A 252 -12.09 -10.57 -19.87
N GLU A 253 -12.24 -9.48 -19.11
CA GLU A 253 -12.15 -9.51 -17.66
C GLU A 253 -13.35 -10.23 -17.03
N ILE A 254 -14.55 -10.00 -17.56
CA ILE A 254 -15.83 -10.52 -16.99
C ILE A 254 -15.98 -12.03 -17.17
N VAL A 255 -15.35 -12.64 -18.17
CA VAL A 255 -15.44 -14.09 -18.43
C VAL A 255 -14.89 -14.94 -17.28
N GLY A 256 -13.97 -14.42 -16.47
CA GLY A 256 -13.43 -15.08 -15.28
C GLY A 256 -14.23 -14.89 -14.00
N ILE A 257 -15.21 -13.98 -13.98
CA ILE A 257 -15.95 -13.58 -12.78
C ILE A 257 -17.34 -14.19 -12.79
N ASN A 258 -17.59 -15.18 -11.94
CA ASN A 258 -18.97 -15.57 -11.62
C ASN A 258 -19.69 -14.36 -11.01
N LYS A 259 -20.79 -13.92 -11.65
CA LYS A 259 -21.56 -12.67 -11.48
C LYS A 259 -22.18 -12.40 -10.08
N ARG A 260 -21.53 -12.71 -8.99
CA ARG A 260 -21.94 -12.24 -7.66
C ARG A 260 -20.97 -11.15 -7.24
N THR A 261 -21.38 -9.90 -7.40
CA THR A 261 -20.72 -8.77 -6.75
C THR A 261 -20.72 -9.05 -5.25
N PRO A 262 -19.57 -9.24 -4.62
CA PRO A 262 -19.52 -9.46 -3.18
C PRO A 262 -20.12 -8.27 -2.44
N GLY A 263 -20.86 -8.52 -1.34
CA GLY A 263 -21.58 -7.47 -0.60
C GLY A 263 -20.68 -6.33 -0.05
N TYR A 264 -19.36 -6.53 0.00
CA TYR A 264 -18.39 -5.51 0.39
C TYR A 264 -18.11 -4.45 -0.71
N PHE A 265 -18.74 -4.57 -1.89
CA PHE A 265 -18.78 -3.51 -2.91
C PHE A 265 -20.03 -2.62 -2.78
N LEU A 266 -20.92 -2.95 -1.90
CA LEU A 266 -22.10 -2.15 -1.58
C LEU A 266 -21.76 -1.29 -0.34
#